data_51c6b5d96276c4fb987901bf4bfef585
#
_entry.id   51c6b5d96276c4fb987901bf4bfef585
#
_cell.length_a   1.000
_cell.length_b   1.000
_cell.length_c   1.000
_cell.angle_alpha   90.00
_cell.angle_beta   90.00
_cell.angle_gamma   90.00
#
_symmetry.space_group_name_H-M   'P 1'
#
loop_
_entity.id
_entity.type
_entity.pdbx_description
1 polymer ?
#
loop_
_entity_poly.entity_id
_entity_poly.type
_entity_poly.pdbx_seq_one_letter_code
_entity_poly.pdbx_strand_id
1 'polypeptide(L)'
;MNVTTTGNPPQERRVPTLVMACIGVFVAYLPVTTVSASLPAIQRALNTSTAQLSWVSVAFVLPMAALILTAGVFGDVHGRKKVFQAGLAFSGLGALIALCAQSIEVLWAGQAFAGLGAAALLPSTLALISHAVPDPRERGKFIGVWATSLIAALAFGPVIAGVILDHFAWRWLYLLPVPASLLALVVSTKLLTDSRAPGTRRLDWPGQLTSALAITALVYGIIEGGANSFTDVKVMLALSTAVVASVAFILVERRSSSPMLDLTLFRSPSFTATALIAMISFLGLIGFFFALSLYFGMVQQLTTLESAWRLMMVCIVPMVLGVPMGRLVHRVSPRVLIPGGLLLAAVALLSLTTIDAGTSFGSVAWRLALLGLGVSFVLTPMTATAVSSVPFHQAGMAAAANNAFRQLGAALGPAVLGALLSARAVDALPRHLTAAGLGGATVRRVTEAADAGGLSAVGRLRLGADTPRVLGALSQAFIDGLQLCLIVAAVLTLLAAVVGFVLLRRPQQQSVLPATGPAASVQGPRTPDQPTADVRTTAGPQATAPR
;
A
#
# COMPACT_ATOMS: atom_id res chain seq x y z
N MET A 1 11.87 -43.32 -12.84
CA MET A 1 11.47 -42.04 -12.22
C MET A 1 11.23 -41.06 -13.33
N ASN A 2 9.97 -40.82 -13.69
CA ASN A 2 9.62 -39.89 -14.78
C ASN A 2 9.82 -38.44 -14.34
N VAL A 3 10.80 -37.80 -14.92
CA VAL A 3 10.94 -36.33 -14.87
C VAL A 3 9.80 -35.77 -15.68
N THR A 4 8.75 -35.31 -15.02
CA THR A 4 7.68 -34.55 -15.64
C THR A 4 8.27 -33.22 -16.09
N THR A 5 8.48 -33.07 -17.38
CA THR A 5 8.78 -31.83 -18.06
C THR A 5 7.79 -30.76 -17.63
N THR A 6 8.28 -29.71 -16.97
CA THR A 6 7.54 -28.47 -16.70
C THR A 6 7.26 -27.78 -18.04
N GLY A 7 6.19 -28.20 -18.71
CA GLY A 7 5.70 -27.51 -19.91
C GLY A 7 5.36 -26.07 -19.56
N ASN A 8 5.76 -25.12 -20.39
CA ASN A 8 5.27 -23.74 -20.35
C ASN A 8 3.75 -23.75 -20.19
N PRO A 9 3.19 -22.97 -19.25
CA PRO A 9 1.74 -22.91 -19.11
C PRO A 9 1.12 -22.49 -20.44
N PRO A 10 0.02 -23.16 -20.89
CA PRO A 10 -0.60 -22.86 -22.16
C PRO A 10 -0.92 -21.36 -22.27
N GLN A 11 -0.66 -20.76 -23.41
CA GLN A 11 -0.94 -19.33 -23.70
C GLN A 11 -2.38 -18.94 -23.34
N GLU A 12 -3.30 -19.90 -23.43
CA GLU A 12 -4.73 -19.75 -23.11
C GLU A 12 -5.04 -19.35 -21.66
N ARG A 13 -4.11 -19.54 -20.70
CA ARG A 13 -4.35 -19.23 -19.29
C ARG A 13 -3.76 -17.89 -18.81
N ARG A 14 -3.03 -17.18 -19.65
CA ARG A 14 -2.39 -15.90 -19.30
C ARG A 14 -3.41 -14.81 -18.99
N VAL A 15 -4.38 -14.62 -19.88
CA VAL A 15 -5.44 -13.60 -19.70
C VAL A 15 -6.35 -13.90 -18.51
N PRO A 16 -6.88 -15.13 -18.34
CA PRO A 16 -7.64 -15.47 -17.13
C PRO A 16 -6.87 -15.22 -15.82
N THR A 17 -5.58 -15.56 -15.79
CA THR A 17 -4.73 -15.30 -14.60
C THR A 17 -4.59 -13.80 -14.34
N LEU A 18 -4.40 -12.98 -15.39
CA LEU A 18 -4.35 -11.52 -15.25
C LEU A 18 -5.65 -10.96 -14.70
N VAL A 19 -6.79 -11.39 -15.26
CA VAL A 19 -8.12 -10.93 -14.82
C VAL A 19 -8.33 -11.28 -13.34
N MET A 20 -8.01 -12.51 -12.92
CA MET A 20 -8.11 -12.92 -11.53
C MET A 20 -7.16 -12.12 -10.61
N ALA A 21 -5.95 -11.84 -11.07
CA ALA A 21 -5.00 -11.02 -10.32
C ALA A 21 -5.48 -9.56 -10.19
N CYS A 22 -6.07 -8.99 -11.25
CA CYS A 22 -6.68 -7.66 -11.21
C CYS A 22 -7.88 -7.59 -10.25
N ILE A 23 -8.75 -8.62 -10.26
CA ILE A 23 -9.86 -8.71 -9.30
C ILE A 23 -9.31 -8.83 -7.87
N GLY A 24 -8.31 -9.67 -7.64
CA GLY A 24 -7.70 -9.84 -6.32
C GLY A 24 -7.09 -8.55 -5.76
N VAL A 25 -6.35 -7.79 -6.58
CA VAL A 25 -5.78 -6.51 -6.15
C VAL A 25 -6.86 -5.44 -5.96
N PHE A 26 -7.91 -5.45 -6.78
CA PHE A 26 -9.05 -4.55 -6.64
C PHE A 26 -9.78 -4.79 -5.32
N VAL A 27 -10.10 -6.06 -5.00
CA VAL A 27 -10.70 -6.46 -3.72
C VAL A 27 -9.81 -6.07 -2.53
N ALA A 28 -8.49 -6.24 -2.66
CA ALA A 28 -7.54 -5.90 -1.60
C ALA A 28 -7.41 -4.39 -1.33
N TYR A 29 -7.53 -3.53 -2.34
CA TYR A 29 -7.31 -2.08 -2.17
C TYR A 29 -8.60 -1.25 -2.08
N LEU A 30 -9.73 -1.76 -2.56
CA LEU A 30 -11.01 -1.08 -2.49
C LEU A 30 -11.37 -0.61 -1.07
N PRO A 31 -11.23 -1.43 -0.01
CA PRO A 31 -11.56 -1.02 1.35
C PRO A 31 -10.74 0.17 1.86
N VAL A 32 -9.49 0.33 1.42
CA VAL A 32 -8.58 1.40 1.89
C VAL A 32 -9.20 2.79 1.74
N THR A 33 -9.75 3.08 0.56
CA THR A 33 -10.33 4.40 0.26
C THR A 33 -11.83 4.46 0.47
N THR A 34 -12.55 3.34 0.30
CA THR A 34 -13.98 3.24 0.62
C THR A 34 -14.23 3.53 2.10
N VAL A 35 -13.43 2.93 2.98
CA VAL A 35 -13.50 3.18 4.43
C VAL A 35 -13.16 4.63 4.74
N SER A 36 -12.06 5.17 4.21
CA SER A 36 -11.66 6.56 4.46
C SER A 36 -12.76 7.55 4.07
N ALA A 37 -13.45 7.34 2.94
CA ALA A 37 -14.55 8.18 2.50
C ALA A 37 -15.81 8.05 3.37
N SER A 38 -16.01 6.91 4.03
CA SER A 38 -17.17 6.63 4.87
C SER A 38 -17.02 7.05 6.33
N LEU A 39 -15.83 7.44 6.77
CA LEU A 39 -15.54 7.77 8.17
C LEU A 39 -16.53 8.78 8.81
N PRO A 40 -16.92 9.89 8.14
CA PRO A 40 -17.90 10.81 8.70
C PRO A 40 -19.29 10.19 8.92
N ALA A 41 -19.70 9.27 8.04
CA ALA A 41 -20.98 8.56 8.17
C ALA A 41 -20.93 7.52 9.32
N ILE A 42 -19.83 6.80 9.45
CA ILE A 42 -19.57 5.86 10.56
C ILE A 42 -19.55 6.61 11.89
N GLN A 43 -18.85 7.76 11.95
CA GLN A 43 -18.76 8.60 13.14
C GLN A 43 -20.14 9.03 13.63
N ARG A 44 -20.98 9.55 12.75
CA ARG A 44 -22.34 9.98 13.08
C ARG A 44 -23.22 8.81 13.55
N ALA A 45 -23.10 7.65 12.90
CA ALA A 45 -23.92 6.48 13.19
C ALA A 45 -23.55 5.77 14.49
N LEU A 46 -22.27 5.71 14.83
CA LEU A 46 -21.75 4.99 16.00
C LEU A 46 -21.29 5.92 17.14
N ASN A 47 -21.38 7.25 16.96
CA ASN A 47 -20.91 8.26 17.95
C ASN A 47 -19.47 8.03 18.41
N THR A 48 -18.55 7.82 17.51
CA THR A 48 -17.17 7.44 17.79
C THR A 48 -16.23 8.63 17.87
N SER A 49 -15.11 8.49 18.60
CA SER A 49 -14.03 9.47 18.66
C SER A 49 -13.14 9.39 17.42
N THR A 50 -12.31 10.43 17.22
CA THR A 50 -11.32 10.44 16.10
C THR A 50 -10.32 9.28 16.22
N ALA A 51 -9.91 8.93 17.46
CA ALA A 51 -9.04 7.78 17.70
C ALA A 51 -9.69 6.46 17.26
N GLN A 52 -10.98 6.26 17.61
CA GLN A 52 -11.73 5.08 17.19
C GLN A 52 -11.91 5.02 15.67
N LEU A 53 -12.08 6.16 15.00
CA LEU A 53 -12.10 6.24 13.53
C LEU A 53 -10.74 5.90 12.91
N SER A 54 -9.64 6.35 13.51
CA SER A 54 -8.29 5.95 13.07
C SER A 54 -8.15 4.44 13.11
N TRP A 55 -8.66 3.79 14.18
CA TRP A 55 -8.67 2.34 14.30
C TRP A 55 -9.48 1.63 13.20
N VAL A 56 -10.55 2.23 12.66
CA VAL A 56 -11.30 1.62 11.53
C VAL A 56 -10.41 1.43 10.31
N SER A 57 -9.60 2.45 9.98
CA SER A 57 -8.65 2.37 8.87
C SER A 57 -7.46 1.47 9.19
N VAL A 58 -6.91 1.60 10.40
CA VAL A 58 -5.71 0.90 10.83
C VAL A 58 -5.97 -0.59 11.04
N ALA A 59 -7.14 -0.98 11.54
CA ALA A 59 -7.50 -2.39 11.72
C ALA A 59 -7.46 -3.20 10.41
N PHE A 60 -7.66 -2.56 9.26
CA PHE A 60 -7.46 -3.17 7.95
C PHE A 60 -5.97 -3.21 7.54
N VAL A 61 -5.30 -2.07 7.63
CA VAL A 61 -3.94 -1.93 7.09
C VAL A 61 -2.89 -2.63 7.97
N LEU A 62 -3.12 -2.68 9.28
CA LEU A 62 -2.18 -3.26 10.24
C LEU A 62 -1.91 -4.76 10.02
N PRO A 63 -2.92 -5.65 9.94
CA PRO A 63 -2.70 -7.06 9.62
C PRO A 63 -2.10 -7.25 8.22
N MET A 64 -2.49 -6.40 7.26
CA MET A 64 -1.92 -6.42 5.92
C MET A 64 -0.43 -6.08 5.96
N ALA A 65 -0.01 -5.04 6.66
CA ALA A 65 1.39 -4.65 6.80
C ALA A 65 2.22 -5.73 7.51
N ALA A 66 1.67 -6.26 8.60
CA ALA A 66 2.35 -7.26 9.42
C ALA A 66 2.57 -8.59 8.68
N LEU A 67 1.61 -9.03 7.85
CA LEU A 67 1.60 -10.39 7.30
C LEU A 67 1.94 -10.50 5.82
N ILE A 68 2.10 -9.39 5.10
CA ILE A 68 2.29 -9.42 3.64
C ILE A 68 3.53 -10.20 3.20
N LEU A 69 4.64 -10.11 3.95
CA LEU A 69 5.88 -10.84 3.65
C LEU A 69 5.70 -12.34 3.91
N THR A 70 5.14 -12.69 5.07
CA THR A 70 4.86 -14.08 5.43
C THR A 70 3.87 -14.72 4.48
N ALA A 71 2.81 -14.01 4.07
CA ALA A 71 1.84 -14.52 3.10
C ALA A 71 2.48 -14.80 1.74
N GLY A 72 3.48 -14.01 1.33
CA GLY A 72 4.29 -14.26 0.14
C GLY A 72 5.07 -15.58 0.24
N VAL A 73 5.81 -15.79 1.34
CA VAL A 73 6.55 -17.03 1.59
C VAL A 73 5.61 -18.22 1.72
N PHE A 74 4.47 -18.03 2.41
CA PHE A 74 3.46 -19.09 2.57
C PHE A 74 2.90 -19.54 1.22
N GLY A 75 2.70 -18.60 0.29
CA GLY A 75 2.28 -18.91 -1.09
C GLY A 75 3.34 -19.68 -1.87
N ASP A 76 4.61 -19.34 -1.70
CA ASP A 76 5.72 -20.04 -2.34
C ASP A 76 5.84 -21.50 -1.85
N VAL A 77 5.58 -21.76 -0.56
CA VAL A 77 5.68 -23.09 0.07
C VAL A 77 4.42 -23.94 -0.18
N HIS A 78 3.23 -23.39 0.10
CA HIS A 78 1.98 -24.17 0.14
C HIS A 78 1.17 -24.09 -1.16
N GLY A 79 1.49 -23.16 -2.05
CA GLY A 79 0.80 -22.96 -3.33
C GLY A 79 0.15 -21.57 -3.42
N ARG A 80 0.49 -20.86 -4.49
CA ARG A 80 0.07 -19.47 -4.74
C ARG A 80 -1.43 -19.34 -4.97
N LYS A 81 -2.03 -20.32 -5.67
CA LYS A 81 -3.48 -20.40 -5.87
C LYS A 81 -4.22 -20.56 -4.54
N LYS A 82 -3.75 -21.45 -3.65
CA LYS A 82 -4.38 -21.71 -2.36
C LYS A 82 -4.36 -20.46 -1.47
N VAL A 83 -3.22 -19.74 -1.44
CA VAL A 83 -3.10 -18.48 -0.68
C VAL A 83 -3.98 -17.38 -1.27
N PHE A 84 -4.07 -17.26 -2.59
CA PHE A 84 -5.01 -16.37 -3.26
C PHE A 84 -6.47 -16.65 -2.86
N GLN A 85 -6.87 -17.93 -2.86
CA GLN A 85 -8.22 -18.36 -2.48
C GLN A 85 -8.51 -18.11 -1.00
N ALA A 86 -7.55 -18.38 -0.12
CA ALA A 86 -7.65 -18.03 1.31
C ALA A 86 -7.79 -16.53 1.51
N GLY A 87 -7.04 -15.73 0.72
CA GLY A 87 -7.15 -14.27 0.72
C GLY A 87 -8.54 -13.78 0.36
N LEU A 88 -9.16 -14.33 -0.69
CA LEU A 88 -10.55 -14.03 -1.06
C LEU A 88 -11.54 -14.44 0.03
N ALA A 89 -11.36 -15.62 0.64
CA ALA A 89 -12.22 -16.09 1.72
C ALA A 89 -12.15 -15.18 2.95
N PHE A 90 -10.95 -14.79 3.38
CA PHE A 90 -10.76 -13.84 4.48
C PHE A 90 -11.31 -12.44 4.16
N SER A 91 -11.14 -11.94 2.94
CA SER A 91 -11.70 -10.66 2.51
C SER A 91 -13.23 -10.68 2.53
N GLY A 92 -13.84 -11.75 2.00
CA GLY A 92 -15.30 -11.92 2.00
C GLY A 92 -15.87 -12.10 3.41
N LEU A 93 -15.20 -12.87 4.29
CA LEU A 93 -15.60 -13.04 5.69
C LEU A 93 -15.48 -11.72 6.46
N GLY A 94 -14.38 -10.99 6.28
CA GLY A 94 -14.20 -9.68 6.89
C GLY A 94 -15.28 -8.68 6.49
N ALA A 95 -15.61 -8.66 5.19
CA ALA A 95 -16.71 -7.84 4.68
C ALA A 95 -18.07 -8.25 5.27
N LEU A 96 -18.33 -9.55 5.42
CA LEU A 96 -19.56 -10.07 6.03
C LEU A 96 -19.67 -9.67 7.51
N ILE A 97 -18.58 -9.78 8.28
CA ILE A 97 -18.53 -9.33 9.68
C ILE A 97 -18.81 -7.83 9.76
N ALA A 98 -18.18 -7.02 8.89
CA ALA A 98 -18.36 -5.57 8.87
C ALA A 98 -19.79 -5.18 8.44
N LEU A 99 -20.42 -5.91 7.52
CA LEU A 99 -21.83 -5.73 7.12
C LEU A 99 -22.78 -5.94 8.32
N CYS A 100 -22.50 -6.92 9.17
CA CYS A 100 -23.29 -7.25 10.35
C CYS A 100 -22.91 -6.41 11.59
N ALA A 101 -21.93 -5.49 11.48
CA ALA A 101 -21.43 -4.74 12.62
C ALA A 101 -22.48 -3.81 13.24
N GLN A 102 -22.71 -3.91 14.54
CA GLN A 102 -23.56 -3.04 15.33
C GLN A 102 -22.77 -2.14 16.27
N SER A 103 -21.49 -2.45 16.49
CA SER A 103 -20.56 -1.67 17.28
C SER A 103 -19.24 -1.43 16.51
N ILE A 104 -18.44 -0.49 17.03
CA ILE A 104 -17.16 -0.14 16.39
C ILE A 104 -16.15 -1.29 16.49
N GLU A 105 -16.20 -2.07 17.56
CA GLU A 105 -15.29 -3.20 17.82
C GLU A 105 -15.54 -4.33 16.80
N VAL A 106 -16.81 -4.63 16.50
CA VAL A 106 -17.17 -5.61 15.47
C VAL A 106 -16.70 -5.13 14.08
N LEU A 107 -16.80 -3.82 13.82
CA LEU A 107 -16.29 -3.24 12.59
C LEU A 107 -14.77 -3.40 12.50
N TRP A 108 -14.01 -3.13 13.58
CA TRP A 108 -12.57 -3.36 13.61
C TRP A 108 -12.21 -4.83 13.34
N ALA A 109 -12.95 -5.77 13.94
CA ALA A 109 -12.76 -7.20 13.69
C ALA A 109 -12.98 -7.52 12.19
N GLY A 110 -14.06 -7.03 11.59
CA GLY A 110 -14.31 -7.20 10.16
C GLY A 110 -13.19 -6.62 9.29
N GLN A 111 -12.69 -5.43 9.62
CA GLN A 111 -11.57 -4.80 8.94
C GLN A 111 -10.27 -5.62 9.09
N ALA A 112 -10.01 -6.16 10.28
CA ALA A 112 -8.83 -6.99 10.52
C ALA A 112 -8.86 -8.27 9.65
N PHE A 113 -9.99 -8.96 9.57
CA PHE A 113 -10.15 -10.13 8.69
C PHE A 113 -9.99 -9.76 7.21
N ALA A 114 -10.54 -8.63 6.76
CA ALA A 114 -10.36 -8.15 5.40
C ALA A 114 -8.88 -7.80 5.12
N GLY A 115 -8.17 -7.23 6.10
CA GLY A 115 -6.74 -6.95 6.05
C GLY A 115 -5.88 -8.21 5.94
N LEU A 116 -6.22 -9.28 6.65
CA LEU A 116 -5.60 -10.62 6.48
C LEU A 116 -5.79 -11.13 5.06
N GLY A 117 -6.98 -10.95 4.49
CA GLY A 117 -7.27 -11.27 3.11
C GLY A 117 -6.39 -10.50 2.13
N ALA A 118 -6.27 -9.20 2.31
CA ALA A 118 -5.42 -8.34 1.48
C ALA A 118 -3.94 -8.71 1.58
N ALA A 119 -3.44 -9.07 2.78
CA ALA A 119 -2.07 -9.56 2.99
C ALA A 119 -1.76 -10.80 2.13
N ALA A 120 -2.73 -11.69 1.96
CA ALA A 120 -2.59 -12.89 1.13
C ALA A 120 -2.74 -12.59 -0.37
N LEU A 121 -3.67 -11.71 -0.76
CA LEU A 121 -3.95 -11.38 -2.15
C LEU A 121 -2.80 -10.66 -2.84
N LEU A 122 -2.18 -9.67 -2.20
CA LEU A 122 -1.19 -8.81 -2.86
C LEU A 122 0.04 -9.58 -3.37
N PRO A 123 0.75 -10.38 -2.56
CA PRO A 123 1.90 -11.12 -3.06
C PRO A 123 1.49 -12.25 -3.99
N SER A 124 0.36 -12.94 -3.73
CA SER A 124 -0.08 -14.07 -4.55
C SER A 124 -0.48 -13.64 -5.96
N THR A 125 -1.12 -12.48 -6.14
CA THR A 125 -1.50 -11.96 -7.47
C THR A 125 -0.28 -11.69 -8.35
N LEU A 126 0.75 -11.03 -7.82
CA LEU A 126 2.01 -10.78 -8.55
C LEU A 126 2.77 -12.08 -8.84
N ALA A 127 2.77 -13.02 -7.91
CA ALA A 127 3.41 -14.31 -8.07
C ALA A 127 2.72 -15.18 -9.13
N LEU A 128 1.37 -15.15 -9.20
CA LEU A 128 0.58 -15.83 -10.24
C LEU A 128 0.86 -15.24 -11.62
N ILE A 129 0.90 -13.89 -11.76
CA ILE A 129 1.27 -13.22 -13.02
C ILE A 129 2.69 -13.64 -13.44
N SER A 130 3.64 -13.61 -12.52
CA SER A 130 5.04 -13.94 -12.81
C SER A 130 5.21 -15.39 -13.27
N HIS A 131 4.39 -16.31 -12.76
CA HIS A 131 4.38 -17.71 -13.20
C HIS A 131 3.70 -17.89 -14.56
N ALA A 132 2.57 -17.20 -14.80
CA ALA A 132 1.84 -17.30 -16.06
C ALA A 132 2.57 -16.64 -17.24
N VAL A 133 3.43 -15.64 -16.98
CA VAL A 133 4.17 -14.88 -17.97
C VAL A 133 5.67 -14.92 -17.67
N PRO A 134 6.39 -15.97 -18.12
CA PRO A 134 7.82 -16.15 -17.88
C PRO A 134 8.69 -15.06 -18.55
N ASP A 135 8.29 -14.60 -19.74
CA ASP A 135 9.04 -13.57 -20.47
C ASP A 135 9.02 -12.23 -19.72
N PRO A 136 10.19 -11.67 -19.31
CA PRO A 136 10.27 -10.42 -18.59
C PRO A 136 9.68 -9.21 -19.34
N ARG A 137 9.77 -9.20 -20.68
CA ARG A 137 9.27 -8.09 -21.52
C ARG A 137 7.74 -8.05 -21.54
N GLU A 138 7.12 -9.22 -21.68
CA GLU A 138 5.66 -9.34 -21.63
C GLU A 138 5.14 -9.13 -20.20
N ARG A 139 5.82 -9.68 -19.19
CA ARG A 139 5.45 -9.56 -17.78
C ARG A 139 5.29 -8.12 -17.34
N GLY A 140 6.15 -7.21 -17.83
CA GLY A 140 6.05 -5.78 -17.55
C GLY A 140 4.69 -5.18 -17.96
N LYS A 141 4.12 -5.61 -19.09
CA LYS A 141 2.79 -5.18 -19.54
C LYS A 141 1.69 -5.67 -18.61
N PHE A 142 1.75 -6.94 -18.18
CA PHE A 142 0.77 -7.54 -17.27
C PHE A 142 0.82 -6.90 -15.88
N ILE A 143 2.01 -6.63 -15.36
CA ILE A 143 2.18 -5.90 -14.08
C ILE A 143 1.66 -4.46 -14.22
N GLY A 144 1.81 -3.82 -15.38
CA GLY A 144 1.24 -2.50 -15.66
C GLY A 144 -0.29 -2.49 -15.57
N VAL A 145 -0.97 -3.47 -16.16
CA VAL A 145 -2.43 -3.63 -16.07
C VAL A 145 -2.86 -3.91 -14.61
N TRP A 146 -2.13 -4.76 -13.91
CA TRP A 146 -2.35 -5.03 -12.47
C TRP A 146 -2.21 -3.75 -11.64
N ALA A 147 -1.17 -2.94 -11.86
CA ALA A 147 -0.98 -1.66 -11.17
C ALA A 147 -2.09 -0.65 -11.50
N THR A 148 -2.58 -0.63 -12.74
CA THR A 148 -3.74 0.19 -13.11
C THR A 148 -5.00 -0.23 -12.35
N SER A 149 -5.22 -1.54 -12.16
CA SER A 149 -6.34 -2.06 -11.35
C SER A 149 -6.26 -1.64 -9.88
N LEU A 150 -5.03 -1.59 -9.32
CA LEU A 150 -4.79 -1.05 -7.97
C LEU A 150 -5.20 0.43 -7.88
N ILE A 151 -4.73 1.24 -8.82
CA ILE A 151 -5.06 2.69 -8.85
C ILE A 151 -6.56 2.88 -9.07
N ALA A 152 -7.18 2.07 -9.91
CA ALA A 152 -8.63 2.09 -10.11
C ALA A 152 -9.39 1.78 -8.81
N ALA A 153 -8.95 0.80 -8.01
CA ALA A 153 -9.56 0.53 -6.72
C ALA A 153 -9.49 1.73 -5.77
N LEU A 154 -8.33 2.41 -5.72
CA LEU A 154 -8.17 3.62 -4.92
C LEU A 154 -9.03 4.79 -5.42
N ALA A 155 -9.19 4.93 -6.74
CA ALA A 155 -9.97 6.01 -7.36
C ALA A 155 -11.48 5.79 -7.20
N PHE A 156 -11.96 4.57 -7.46
CA PHE A 156 -13.40 4.26 -7.43
C PHE A 156 -13.92 3.99 -6.02
N GLY A 157 -13.07 3.64 -5.06
CA GLY A 157 -13.48 3.37 -3.69
C GLY A 157 -14.34 4.48 -3.07
N PRO A 158 -13.90 5.74 -3.06
CA PRO A 158 -14.69 6.84 -2.53
C PRO A 158 -16.01 7.07 -3.28
N VAL A 159 -16.02 6.91 -4.61
CA VAL A 159 -17.22 7.08 -5.44
C VAL A 159 -18.25 6.00 -5.14
N ILE A 160 -17.82 4.73 -5.04
CA ILE A 160 -18.66 3.61 -4.63
C ILE A 160 -19.24 3.88 -3.24
N ALA A 161 -18.39 4.36 -2.31
CA ALA A 161 -18.84 4.74 -0.98
C ALA A 161 -19.89 5.84 -1.04
N GLY A 162 -19.66 6.89 -1.83
CA GLY A 162 -20.60 8.01 -1.98
C GLY A 162 -21.95 7.57 -2.50
N VAL A 163 -21.97 6.83 -3.61
CA VAL A 163 -23.24 6.34 -4.23
C VAL A 163 -24.04 5.46 -3.25
N ILE A 164 -23.35 4.61 -2.47
CA ILE A 164 -24.04 3.75 -1.50
C ILE A 164 -24.57 4.58 -0.34
N LEU A 165 -23.77 5.51 0.20
CA LEU A 165 -24.13 6.29 1.38
C LEU A 165 -25.19 7.36 1.13
N ASP A 166 -25.39 7.78 -0.12
CA ASP A 166 -26.49 8.69 -0.48
C ASP A 166 -27.86 8.02 -0.38
N HIS A 167 -27.93 6.68 -0.48
CA HIS A 167 -29.20 5.93 -0.53
C HIS A 167 -29.34 4.91 0.59
N PHE A 168 -28.22 4.47 1.19
CA PHE A 168 -28.20 3.36 2.13
C PHE A 168 -27.33 3.67 3.37
N ALA A 169 -27.53 2.92 4.45
CA ALA A 169 -26.69 3.01 5.64
C ALA A 169 -25.23 2.54 5.34
N TRP A 170 -24.26 3.05 6.11
CA TRP A 170 -22.83 2.77 5.94
C TRP A 170 -22.48 1.28 5.89
N ARG A 171 -23.25 0.41 6.54
CA ARG A 171 -23.04 -1.05 6.53
C ARG A 171 -23.11 -1.65 5.12
N TRP A 172 -23.95 -1.10 4.23
CA TRP A 172 -24.11 -1.61 2.87
C TRP A 172 -22.87 -1.46 1.99
N LEU A 173 -21.90 -0.64 2.42
CA LEU A 173 -20.58 -0.59 1.78
C LEU A 173 -19.89 -1.94 1.73
N TYR A 174 -20.13 -2.75 2.76
CA TYR A 174 -19.52 -4.06 2.91
C TYR A 174 -20.29 -5.18 2.18
N LEU A 175 -21.45 -4.88 1.62
CA LEU A 175 -22.17 -5.87 0.82
C LEU A 175 -21.44 -6.18 -0.49
N LEU A 176 -20.91 -5.18 -1.20
CA LEU A 176 -20.26 -5.37 -2.50
C LEU A 176 -19.05 -6.33 -2.48
N PRO A 177 -18.12 -6.26 -1.52
CA PRO A 177 -17.01 -7.18 -1.44
C PRO A 177 -17.40 -8.64 -1.17
N VAL A 178 -18.54 -8.92 -0.55
CA VAL A 178 -18.98 -10.29 -0.22
C VAL A 178 -19.22 -11.13 -1.49
N PRO A 179 -20.17 -10.78 -2.39
CA PRO A 179 -20.40 -11.56 -3.61
C PRO A 179 -19.20 -11.49 -4.56
N ALA A 180 -18.46 -10.36 -4.61
CA ALA A 180 -17.26 -10.25 -5.43
C ALA A 180 -16.17 -11.24 -5.01
N SER A 181 -15.92 -11.38 -3.72
CA SER A 181 -14.95 -12.33 -3.18
C SER A 181 -15.40 -13.79 -3.39
N LEU A 182 -16.69 -14.10 -3.16
CA LEU A 182 -17.24 -15.42 -3.38
C LEU A 182 -17.19 -15.84 -4.86
N LEU A 183 -17.61 -14.96 -5.75
CA LEU A 183 -17.54 -15.22 -7.19
C LEU A 183 -16.10 -15.43 -7.65
N ALA A 184 -15.19 -14.55 -7.23
CA ALA A 184 -13.78 -14.69 -7.54
C ALA A 184 -13.19 -15.99 -6.96
N LEU A 185 -13.59 -16.40 -5.76
CA LEU A 185 -13.19 -17.65 -5.13
C LEU A 185 -13.61 -18.86 -5.98
N VAL A 186 -14.88 -18.93 -6.38
CA VAL A 186 -15.42 -20.02 -7.22
C VAL A 186 -14.75 -20.03 -8.59
N VAL A 187 -14.65 -18.88 -9.25
CA VAL A 187 -14.04 -18.77 -10.59
C VAL A 187 -12.55 -19.12 -10.56
N SER A 188 -11.83 -18.74 -9.49
CA SER A 188 -10.40 -19.05 -9.32
C SER A 188 -10.11 -20.57 -9.27
N THR A 189 -11.08 -21.39 -8.81
CA THR A 189 -10.90 -22.86 -8.76
C THR A 189 -10.68 -23.44 -10.14
N LYS A 190 -11.35 -22.89 -11.17
CA LYS A 190 -11.31 -23.35 -12.56
C LYS A 190 -10.24 -22.65 -13.39
N LEU A 191 -10.05 -21.35 -13.20
CA LEU A 191 -9.19 -20.53 -14.05
C LEU A 191 -7.71 -20.54 -13.64
N LEU A 192 -7.40 -20.65 -12.34
CA LEU A 192 -6.02 -20.60 -11.86
C LEU A 192 -5.39 -21.99 -11.78
N THR A 193 -4.14 -22.08 -12.23
CA THR A 193 -3.26 -23.23 -11.95
C THR A 193 -2.48 -22.97 -10.67
N ASP A 194 -2.34 -24.02 -9.84
CA ASP A 194 -1.48 -23.89 -8.67
C ASP A 194 0.00 -23.89 -9.07
N SER A 195 0.78 -23.10 -8.38
CA SER A 195 2.22 -23.01 -8.58
C SER A 195 2.92 -22.80 -7.25
N ARG A 196 4.14 -23.36 -7.13
CA ARG A 196 5.00 -23.20 -5.96
C ARG A 196 6.37 -22.74 -6.41
N ALA A 197 7.11 -22.09 -5.54
CA ALA A 197 8.49 -21.78 -5.84
C ALA A 197 9.37 -23.04 -5.72
N PRO A 198 10.35 -23.25 -6.62
CA PRO A 198 11.34 -24.30 -6.43
C PRO A 198 12.24 -23.92 -5.25
N GLY A 199 12.29 -24.75 -4.20
CA GLY A 199 13.18 -24.59 -3.06
C GLY A 199 12.47 -24.75 -1.71
N THR A 200 13.25 -25.03 -0.67
CA THR A 200 12.76 -25.23 0.72
C THR A 200 12.89 -23.93 1.52
N ARG A 201 12.07 -22.92 1.19
CA ARG A 201 11.92 -21.76 2.10
C ARG A 201 11.16 -22.18 3.35
N ARG A 202 11.66 -21.78 4.51
CA ARG A 202 10.97 -21.97 5.79
C ARG A 202 10.32 -20.67 6.23
N LEU A 203 9.19 -20.77 6.95
CA LEU A 203 8.54 -19.61 7.56
C LEU A 203 9.36 -19.16 8.79
N ASP A 204 9.64 -17.88 8.85
CA ASP A 204 10.29 -17.25 10.01
C ASP A 204 9.24 -16.77 11.02
N TRP A 205 8.73 -17.70 11.84
CA TRP A 205 7.75 -17.37 12.87
C TRP A 205 8.27 -16.37 13.92
N PRO A 206 9.53 -16.47 14.42
CA PRO A 206 10.07 -15.47 15.34
C PRO A 206 10.15 -14.07 14.72
N GLY A 207 10.63 -13.95 13.49
CA GLY A 207 10.64 -12.68 12.75
C GLY A 207 9.23 -12.13 12.54
N GLN A 208 8.26 -12.98 12.18
CA GLN A 208 6.86 -12.60 12.01
C GLN A 208 6.24 -12.06 13.31
N LEU A 209 6.40 -12.76 14.42
CA LEU A 209 5.80 -12.35 15.70
C LEU A 209 6.42 -11.06 16.23
N THR A 210 7.75 -10.92 16.14
CA THR A 210 8.43 -9.70 16.59
C THR A 210 8.10 -8.50 15.72
N SER A 211 8.02 -8.63 14.40
CA SER A 211 7.60 -7.54 13.51
C SER A 211 6.14 -7.14 13.72
N ALA A 212 5.23 -8.11 13.83
CA ALA A 212 3.82 -7.85 14.09
C ALA A 212 3.61 -7.13 15.43
N LEU A 213 4.30 -7.58 16.48
CA LEU A 213 4.26 -6.93 17.80
C LEU A 213 4.82 -5.50 17.74
N ALA A 214 5.96 -5.31 17.06
CA ALA A 214 6.59 -3.99 16.91
C ALA A 214 5.66 -2.99 16.22
N ILE A 215 5.07 -3.38 15.08
CA ILE A 215 4.17 -2.52 14.30
C ILE A 215 2.88 -2.24 15.10
N THR A 216 2.28 -3.26 15.71
CA THR A 216 1.03 -3.11 16.48
C THR A 216 1.22 -2.20 17.68
N ALA A 217 2.27 -2.43 18.46
CA ALA A 217 2.57 -1.62 19.64
C ALA A 217 2.90 -0.17 19.29
N LEU A 218 3.64 0.06 18.17
CA LEU A 218 3.94 1.41 17.67
C LEU A 218 2.67 2.16 17.28
N VAL A 219 1.82 1.53 16.49
CA VAL A 219 0.58 2.15 15.98
C VAL A 219 -0.40 2.41 17.12
N TYR A 220 -0.55 1.45 18.05
CA TYR A 220 -1.36 1.63 19.26
C TYR A 220 -0.86 2.82 20.09
N GLY A 221 0.44 2.85 20.38
CA GLY A 221 1.05 3.93 21.16
C GLY A 221 0.87 5.31 20.54
N ILE A 222 0.91 5.42 19.21
CA ILE A 222 0.70 6.69 18.49
C ILE A 222 -0.77 7.12 18.57
N ILE A 223 -1.73 6.23 18.31
CA ILE A 223 -3.17 6.56 18.32
C ILE A 223 -3.63 6.96 19.71
N GLU A 224 -3.31 6.13 20.71
CA GLU A 224 -3.73 6.37 22.11
C GLU A 224 -2.98 7.55 22.73
N GLY A 225 -1.70 7.74 22.37
CA GLY A 225 -0.94 8.90 22.80
C GLY A 225 -1.52 10.22 22.30
N GLY A 226 -1.99 10.24 21.06
CA GLY A 226 -2.67 11.41 20.48
C GLY A 226 -4.09 11.62 20.98
N ALA A 227 -4.76 10.56 21.46
CA ALA A 227 -6.12 10.63 22.00
C ALA A 227 -6.15 11.02 23.49
N ASN A 228 -5.20 10.53 24.28
CA ASN A 228 -5.14 10.71 25.73
C ASN A 228 -3.91 11.55 26.10
N SER A 229 -2.75 10.91 26.29
CA SER A 229 -1.47 11.58 26.51
C SER A 229 -0.32 10.63 26.22
N PHE A 230 0.78 11.16 25.70
CA PHE A 230 2.02 10.39 25.53
C PHE A 230 2.71 10.03 26.86
N THR A 231 2.28 10.62 27.97
CA THR A 231 2.75 10.30 29.33
C THR A 231 1.89 9.23 30.02
N ASP A 232 0.81 8.76 29.38
CA ASP A 232 0.01 7.65 29.92
C ASP A 232 0.87 6.38 29.99
N VAL A 233 0.78 5.65 31.10
CA VAL A 233 1.56 4.44 31.35
C VAL A 233 1.32 3.38 30.27
N LYS A 234 0.08 3.23 29.78
CA LYS A 234 -0.25 2.27 28.71
C LYS A 234 0.44 2.64 27.41
N VAL A 235 0.46 3.94 27.08
CA VAL A 235 1.12 4.47 25.88
C VAL A 235 2.64 4.30 25.98
N MET A 236 3.23 4.64 27.12
CA MET A 236 4.67 4.45 27.35
C MET A 236 5.07 2.97 27.27
N LEU A 237 4.28 2.07 27.85
CA LEU A 237 4.49 0.62 27.75
C LEU A 237 4.39 0.14 26.29
N ALA A 238 3.40 0.61 25.55
CA ALA A 238 3.24 0.26 24.14
C ALA A 238 4.43 0.73 23.30
N LEU A 239 4.85 1.99 23.45
CA LEU A 239 6.01 2.54 22.71
C LEU A 239 7.31 1.84 23.11
N SER A 240 7.50 1.54 24.39
CA SER A 240 8.66 0.75 24.87
C SER A 240 8.65 -0.66 24.27
N THR A 241 7.47 -1.32 24.25
CA THR A 241 7.30 -2.62 23.60
C THR A 241 7.61 -2.55 22.12
N ALA A 242 7.19 -1.49 21.42
CA ALA A 242 7.50 -1.28 20.00
C ALA A 242 9.02 -1.21 19.74
N VAL A 243 9.75 -0.47 20.60
CA VAL A 243 11.21 -0.37 20.50
C VAL A 243 11.86 -1.73 20.76
N VAL A 244 11.51 -2.40 21.86
CA VAL A 244 12.09 -3.71 22.23
C VAL A 244 11.79 -4.75 21.15
N ALA A 245 10.55 -4.82 20.67
CA ALA A 245 10.16 -5.75 19.61
C ALA A 245 10.85 -5.44 18.26
N SER A 246 11.08 -4.16 17.92
CA SER A 246 11.85 -3.78 16.73
C SER A 246 13.31 -4.22 16.83
N VAL A 247 13.94 -4.05 17.98
CA VAL A 247 15.31 -4.54 18.23
C VAL A 247 15.34 -6.07 18.17
N ALA A 248 14.38 -6.75 18.79
CA ALA A 248 14.25 -8.21 18.74
C ALA A 248 14.07 -8.69 17.30
N PHE A 249 13.24 -8.03 16.49
CA PHE A 249 13.07 -8.33 15.07
C PHE A 249 14.39 -8.26 14.30
N ILE A 250 15.17 -7.17 14.46
CA ILE A 250 16.45 -7.03 13.79
C ILE A 250 17.44 -8.12 14.21
N LEU A 251 17.46 -8.50 15.50
CA LEU A 251 18.33 -9.56 16.01
C LEU A 251 17.92 -10.94 15.50
N VAL A 252 16.64 -11.22 15.43
CA VAL A 252 16.08 -12.46 14.87
C VAL A 252 16.42 -12.58 13.40
N GLU A 253 16.14 -11.54 12.58
CA GLU A 253 16.42 -11.53 11.15
C GLU A 253 17.93 -11.71 10.84
N ARG A 254 18.81 -11.14 11.67
CA ARG A 254 20.28 -11.33 11.54
C ARG A 254 20.74 -12.75 11.80
N ARG A 255 19.99 -13.52 12.62
CA ARG A 255 20.34 -14.90 13.00
C ARG A 255 19.55 -15.95 12.24
N SER A 256 18.46 -15.56 11.57
CA SER A 256 17.60 -16.48 10.84
C SER A 256 18.32 -17.06 9.61
N SER A 257 18.23 -18.38 9.45
CA SER A 257 18.71 -19.08 8.25
C SER A 257 17.82 -18.86 7.02
N SER A 258 16.58 -18.41 7.24
CA SER A 258 15.61 -18.10 6.19
C SER A 258 14.85 -16.82 6.55
N PRO A 259 15.52 -15.67 6.54
CA PRO A 259 14.96 -14.42 7.02
C PRO A 259 13.76 -14.01 6.16
N MET A 260 12.75 -13.43 6.83
CA MET A 260 11.57 -12.87 6.18
C MET A 260 11.96 -11.61 5.38
N LEU A 261 12.83 -10.80 5.96
CA LEU A 261 13.42 -9.60 5.37
C LEU A 261 14.95 -9.68 5.41
N ASP A 262 15.57 -9.97 4.28
CA ASP A 262 17.03 -9.98 4.21
C ASP A 262 17.60 -8.57 4.42
N LEU A 263 18.20 -8.33 5.57
CA LEU A 263 18.79 -7.04 5.93
C LEU A 263 19.95 -6.63 5.02
N THR A 264 20.50 -7.55 4.21
CA THR A 264 21.53 -7.22 3.22
C THR A 264 21.02 -6.32 2.10
N LEU A 265 19.69 -6.31 1.84
CA LEU A 265 19.04 -5.38 0.91
C LEU A 265 19.34 -3.91 1.24
N PHE A 266 19.44 -3.58 2.52
CA PHE A 266 19.74 -2.22 2.99
C PHE A 266 21.20 -1.78 2.79
N ARG A 267 22.08 -2.69 2.37
CA ARG A 267 23.42 -2.30 1.90
C ARG A 267 23.38 -1.52 0.58
N SER A 268 22.29 -1.65 -0.18
CA SER A 268 22.04 -0.81 -1.34
C SER A 268 21.43 0.53 -0.90
N PRO A 269 22.13 1.67 -1.06
CA PRO A 269 21.57 2.97 -0.71
C PRO A 269 20.29 3.30 -1.50
N SER A 270 20.21 2.85 -2.76
CA SER A 270 19.04 3.05 -3.59
C SER A 270 17.84 2.24 -3.11
N PHE A 271 18.05 1.01 -2.62
CA PHE A 271 16.97 0.23 -2.00
C PHE A 271 16.49 0.88 -0.70
N THR A 272 17.39 1.30 0.18
CA THR A 272 17.06 1.99 1.43
C THR A 272 16.27 3.27 1.16
N ALA A 273 16.71 4.06 0.19
CA ALA A 273 15.97 5.26 -0.23
C ALA A 273 14.55 4.93 -0.69
N THR A 274 14.38 3.94 -1.57
CA THR A 274 13.05 3.57 -2.08
C THR A 274 12.14 3.00 -1.00
N ALA A 275 12.68 2.27 -0.02
CA ALA A 275 11.91 1.77 1.12
C ALA A 275 11.41 2.91 2.03
N LEU A 276 12.27 3.88 2.36
CA LEU A 276 11.89 5.07 3.14
C LEU A 276 10.90 5.95 2.38
N ILE A 277 11.13 6.20 1.09
CA ILE A 277 10.21 6.96 0.23
C ILE A 277 8.85 6.26 0.16
N ALA A 278 8.83 4.93 0.04
CA ALA A 278 7.60 4.15 0.03
C ALA A 278 6.80 4.33 1.31
N MET A 279 7.45 4.21 2.45
CA MET A 279 6.83 4.38 3.77
C MET A 279 6.29 5.80 3.94
N ILE A 280 7.09 6.83 3.68
CA ILE A 280 6.69 8.24 3.87
C ILE A 280 5.58 8.63 2.89
N SER A 281 5.68 8.23 1.61
CA SER A 281 4.67 8.56 0.60
C SER A 281 3.31 7.95 0.93
N PHE A 282 3.27 6.71 1.43
CA PHE A 282 2.02 6.07 1.81
C PHE A 282 1.48 6.56 3.16
N LEU A 283 2.35 6.91 4.12
CA LEU A 283 1.96 7.61 5.33
C LEU A 283 1.25 8.93 4.97
N GLY A 284 1.89 9.74 4.11
CA GLY A 284 1.31 10.99 3.65
C GLY A 284 -0.01 10.79 2.89
N LEU A 285 -0.04 9.86 1.94
CA LEU A 285 -1.19 9.64 1.05
C LEU A 285 -2.42 9.11 1.80
N ILE A 286 -2.27 8.04 2.59
CA ILE A 286 -3.40 7.42 3.30
C ILE A 286 -3.85 8.28 4.48
N GLY A 287 -2.91 8.89 5.20
CA GLY A 287 -3.23 9.85 6.25
C GLY A 287 -3.89 11.12 5.71
N PHE A 288 -3.50 11.57 4.51
CA PHE A 288 -4.15 12.67 3.80
C PHE A 288 -5.60 12.32 3.42
N PHE A 289 -5.85 11.15 2.84
CA PHE A 289 -7.22 10.69 2.57
C PHE A 289 -8.08 10.66 3.83
N PHE A 290 -7.52 10.18 4.94
CA PHE A 290 -8.17 10.18 6.24
C PHE A 290 -8.55 11.61 6.70
N ALA A 291 -7.58 12.52 6.78
CA ALA A 291 -7.77 13.87 7.28
C ALA A 291 -8.70 14.71 6.38
N LEU A 292 -8.53 14.59 5.06
CA LEU A 292 -9.32 15.37 4.09
C LEU A 292 -10.77 14.85 3.98
N SER A 293 -11.00 13.54 4.16
CA SER A 293 -12.35 13.00 4.27
C SER A 293 -13.12 13.58 5.46
N LEU A 294 -12.45 13.69 6.61
CA LEU A 294 -13.03 14.33 7.79
C LEU A 294 -13.28 15.84 7.58
N TYR A 295 -12.37 16.55 6.91
CA TYR A 295 -12.55 17.96 6.56
C TYR A 295 -13.80 18.16 5.68
N PHE A 296 -13.96 17.39 4.62
CA PHE A 296 -15.12 17.51 3.75
C PHE A 296 -16.42 17.18 4.46
N GLY A 297 -16.43 16.14 5.30
CA GLY A 297 -17.64 15.69 6.00
C GLY A 297 -18.01 16.53 7.23
N MET A 298 -17.01 17.02 7.99
CA MET A 298 -17.25 17.71 9.27
C MET A 298 -17.22 19.24 9.14
N VAL A 299 -16.31 19.79 8.31
CA VAL A 299 -16.14 21.23 8.16
C VAL A 299 -16.98 21.78 7.01
N GLN A 300 -16.88 21.19 5.82
CA GLN A 300 -17.65 21.62 4.66
C GLN A 300 -19.07 21.02 4.61
N GLN A 301 -19.41 20.07 5.50
CA GLN A 301 -20.73 19.42 5.57
C GLN A 301 -21.18 18.79 4.23
N LEU A 302 -20.21 18.34 3.42
CA LEU A 302 -20.51 17.73 2.13
C LEU A 302 -21.08 16.34 2.29
N THR A 303 -21.86 15.93 1.30
CA THR A 303 -22.25 14.52 1.16
C THR A 303 -21.03 13.64 0.92
N THR A 304 -21.13 12.35 1.19
CA THR A 304 -20.02 11.43 0.95
C THR A 304 -19.69 11.35 -0.54
N LEU A 305 -20.68 11.44 -1.42
CA LEU A 305 -20.49 11.43 -2.86
C LEU A 305 -19.75 12.67 -3.36
N GLU A 306 -20.12 13.86 -2.88
CA GLU A 306 -19.40 15.10 -3.21
C GLU A 306 -17.95 15.05 -2.71
N SER A 307 -17.72 14.58 -1.48
CA SER A 307 -16.39 14.35 -0.92
C SER A 307 -15.57 13.38 -1.77
N ALA A 308 -16.21 12.29 -2.23
CA ALA A 308 -15.60 11.27 -3.05
C ALA A 308 -15.11 11.80 -4.40
N TRP A 309 -15.95 12.58 -5.11
CA TRP A 309 -15.57 13.21 -6.38
C TRP A 309 -14.38 14.15 -6.21
N ARG A 310 -14.33 14.89 -5.09
CA ARG A 310 -13.21 15.77 -4.77
C ARG A 310 -11.93 14.97 -4.51
N LEU A 311 -12.00 13.92 -3.67
CA LEU A 311 -10.86 13.05 -3.37
C LEU A 311 -10.35 12.29 -4.60
N MET A 312 -11.24 11.92 -5.53
CA MET A 312 -10.86 11.21 -6.75
C MET A 312 -9.88 12.00 -7.62
N MET A 313 -9.86 13.35 -7.52
CA MET A 313 -8.90 14.19 -8.26
C MET A 313 -7.44 13.78 -8.02
N VAL A 314 -7.09 13.30 -6.82
CA VAL A 314 -5.75 12.81 -6.50
C VAL A 314 -5.42 11.53 -7.29
N CYS A 315 -6.41 10.68 -7.57
CA CYS A 315 -6.21 9.38 -8.22
C CYS A 315 -6.34 9.44 -9.75
N ILE A 316 -7.12 10.39 -10.29
CA ILE A 316 -7.33 10.54 -11.74
C ILE A 316 -5.99 10.77 -12.46
N VAL A 317 -5.15 11.66 -11.93
CA VAL A 317 -3.88 12.01 -12.56
C VAL A 317 -2.93 10.81 -12.65
N PRO A 318 -2.66 10.05 -11.57
CA PRO A 318 -1.88 8.81 -11.66
C PRO A 318 -2.50 7.76 -12.58
N MET A 319 -3.82 7.66 -12.65
CA MET A 319 -4.51 6.71 -13.52
C MET A 319 -4.28 7.03 -15.00
N VAL A 320 -4.38 8.30 -15.38
CA VAL A 320 -4.14 8.75 -16.76
C VAL A 320 -2.65 8.71 -17.12
N LEU A 321 -1.78 9.09 -16.20
CA LEU A 321 -0.34 9.18 -16.43
C LEU A 321 0.41 7.87 -16.18
N GLY A 322 -0.22 6.81 -15.68
CA GLY A 322 0.45 5.55 -15.33
C GLY A 322 1.24 4.95 -16.49
N VAL A 323 0.64 4.88 -17.69
CA VAL A 323 1.32 4.36 -18.90
C VAL A 323 2.42 5.31 -19.40
N PRO A 324 2.19 6.64 -19.56
CA PRO A 324 3.25 7.59 -19.88
C PRO A 324 4.43 7.56 -18.88
N MET A 325 4.16 7.42 -17.58
CA MET A 325 5.20 7.33 -16.55
C MET A 325 6.08 6.08 -16.73
N GLY A 326 5.48 4.94 -17.06
CA GLY A 326 6.25 3.73 -17.37
C GLY A 326 7.27 3.93 -18.50
N ARG A 327 6.95 4.75 -19.50
CA ARG A 327 7.89 5.11 -20.58
C ARG A 327 8.93 6.14 -20.13
N LEU A 328 8.54 7.08 -19.28
CA LEU A 328 9.41 8.14 -18.81
C LEU A 328 10.53 7.62 -17.90
N VAL A 329 10.26 6.58 -17.10
CA VAL A 329 11.26 5.90 -16.24
C VAL A 329 12.47 5.40 -17.02
N HIS A 330 12.29 5.01 -18.29
CA HIS A 330 13.41 4.58 -19.16
C HIS A 330 14.23 5.74 -19.73
N ARG A 331 13.69 6.97 -19.75
CA ARG A 331 14.34 8.15 -20.33
C ARG A 331 14.94 9.08 -19.28
N VAL A 332 14.33 9.17 -18.11
CA VAL A 332 14.72 10.09 -17.05
C VAL A 332 15.25 9.29 -15.86
N SER A 333 16.38 9.73 -15.31
CA SER A 333 16.97 9.08 -14.13
C SER A 333 16.01 9.10 -12.93
N PRO A 334 15.83 7.98 -12.21
CA PRO A 334 15.06 7.93 -10.97
C PRO A 334 15.49 8.97 -9.93
N ARG A 335 16.78 9.34 -9.94
CA ARG A 335 17.34 10.38 -9.06
C ARG A 335 16.74 11.77 -9.28
N VAL A 336 16.22 12.05 -10.48
CA VAL A 336 15.55 13.32 -10.80
C VAL A 336 14.04 13.17 -10.71
N LEU A 337 13.52 12.05 -11.23
CA LEU A 337 12.08 11.84 -11.35
C LEU A 337 11.39 11.70 -9.98
N ILE A 338 11.94 10.86 -9.10
CA ILE A 338 11.33 10.62 -7.77
C ILE A 338 11.40 11.86 -6.88
N PRO A 339 12.56 12.52 -6.66
CA PRO A 339 12.60 13.75 -5.88
C PRO A 339 11.77 14.88 -6.48
N GLY A 340 11.74 15.01 -7.82
CA GLY A 340 10.89 15.99 -8.51
C GLY A 340 9.40 15.77 -8.22
N GLY A 341 8.94 14.51 -8.24
CA GLY A 341 7.57 14.16 -7.86
C GLY A 341 7.25 14.46 -6.40
N LEU A 342 8.19 14.15 -5.49
CA LEU A 342 8.05 14.46 -4.06
C LEU A 342 8.02 15.98 -3.80
N LEU A 343 8.81 16.77 -4.52
CA LEU A 343 8.76 18.24 -4.45
C LEU A 343 7.40 18.77 -4.90
N LEU A 344 6.86 18.27 -6.02
CA LEU A 344 5.52 18.62 -6.47
C LEU A 344 4.45 18.27 -5.44
N ALA A 345 4.54 17.07 -4.85
CA ALA A 345 3.63 16.64 -3.79
C ALA A 345 3.73 17.54 -2.55
N ALA A 346 4.94 17.91 -2.12
CA ALA A 346 5.15 18.81 -0.99
C ALA A 346 4.58 20.22 -1.25
N VAL A 347 4.78 20.79 -2.45
CA VAL A 347 4.18 22.06 -2.85
C VAL A 347 2.65 21.98 -2.83
N ALA A 348 2.08 20.87 -3.33
CA ALA A 348 0.63 20.65 -3.28
C ALA A 348 0.11 20.61 -1.83
N LEU A 349 0.78 19.85 -0.94
CA LEU A 349 0.42 19.79 0.48
C LEU A 349 0.52 21.15 1.17
N LEU A 350 1.59 21.90 0.93
CA LEU A 350 1.74 23.27 1.45
C LEU A 350 0.68 24.20 0.89
N SER A 351 0.33 24.11 -0.38
CA SER A 351 -0.74 24.94 -0.95
C SER A 351 -2.11 24.64 -0.33
N LEU A 352 -2.34 23.41 0.14
CA LEU A 352 -3.56 23.01 0.83
C LEU A 352 -3.66 23.54 2.26
N THR A 353 -2.59 24.05 2.86
CA THR A 353 -2.66 24.67 4.21
C THR A 353 -3.49 25.96 4.25
N THR A 354 -3.80 26.55 3.11
CA THR A 354 -4.58 27.79 3.01
C THR A 354 -6.08 27.56 2.80
N ILE A 355 -6.56 26.30 2.90
CA ILE A 355 -7.99 25.99 2.78
C ILE A 355 -8.72 26.33 4.09
N ASP A 356 -9.96 26.79 3.93
CA ASP A 356 -10.90 27.12 5.00
C ASP A 356 -12.28 26.47 4.75
N ALA A 357 -13.23 26.72 5.63
CA ALA A 357 -14.58 26.18 5.52
C ALA A 357 -15.31 26.63 4.22
N GLY A 358 -15.01 27.81 3.72
CA GLY A 358 -15.64 28.41 2.54
C GLY A 358 -14.87 28.17 1.23
N THR A 359 -13.77 27.44 1.25
CA THR A 359 -12.91 27.26 0.07
C THR A 359 -13.67 26.55 -1.07
N SER A 360 -13.71 27.18 -2.25
CA SER A 360 -14.40 26.66 -3.43
C SER A 360 -13.73 25.39 -3.96
N PHE A 361 -14.53 24.51 -4.60
CA PHE A 361 -14.01 23.27 -5.18
C PHE A 361 -12.90 23.52 -6.21
N GLY A 362 -13.02 24.53 -7.08
CA GLY A 362 -12.00 24.85 -8.08
C GLY A 362 -10.64 25.15 -7.45
N SER A 363 -10.63 25.84 -6.29
CA SER A 363 -9.42 26.11 -5.53
C SER A 363 -8.78 24.85 -4.94
N VAL A 364 -9.58 23.88 -4.51
CA VAL A 364 -9.09 22.60 -3.98
C VAL A 364 -8.66 21.66 -5.10
N ALA A 365 -9.42 21.58 -6.19
CA ALA A 365 -9.25 20.60 -7.26
C ALA A 365 -7.86 20.63 -7.93
N TRP A 366 -7.35 21.83 -8.28
CA TRP A 366 -6.02 21.93 -8.90
C TRP A 366 -4.90 21.51 -7.95
N ARG A 367 -5.05 21.77 -6.64
CA ARG A 367 -4.09 21.37 -5.60
C ARG A 367 -4.07 19.85 -5.44
N LEU A 368 -5.25 19.21 -5.49
CA LEU A 368 -5.38 17.75 -5.48
C LEU A 368 -4.81 17.13 -6.75
N ALA A 369 -5.05 17.75 -7.92
CA ALA A 369 -4.48 17.31 -9.18
C ALA A 369 -2.94 17.43 -9.17
N LEU A 370 -2.39 18.52 -8.60
CA LEU A 370 -0.95 18.70 -8.43
C LEU A 370 -0.35 17.63 -7.50
N LEU A 371 -1.03 17.29 -6.40
CA LEU A 371 -0.64 16.19 -5.53
C LEU A 371 -0.63 14.86 -6.30
N GLY A 372 -1.69 14.56 -7.07
CA GLY A 372 -1.78 13.39 -7.92
C GLY A 372 -0.66 13.33 -8.96
N LEU A 373 -0.28 14.46 -9.55
CA LEU A 373 0.86 14.56 -10.45
C LEU A 373 2.16 14.18 -9.75
N GLY A 374 2.42 14.73 -8.55
CA GLY A 374 3.57 14.35 -7.73
C GLY A 374 3.61 12.86 -7.43
N VAL A 375 2.48 12.28 -7.00
CA VAL A 375 2.35 10.84 -6.73
C VAL A 375 2.65 10.00 -7.97
N SER A 376 2.25 10.44 -9.18
CA SER A 376 2.52 9.74 -10.44
C SER A 376 4.01 9.59 -10.71
N PHE A 377 4.78 10.64 -10.42
CA PHE A 377 6.24 10.64 -10.60
C PHE A 377 6.98 9.80 -9.55
N VAL A 378 6.31 9.37 -8.48
CA VAL A 378 6.91 8.59 -7.39
C VAL A 378 6.59 7.10 -7.48
N LEU A 379 5.31 6.71 -7.59
CA LEU A 379 4.86 5.33 -7.38
C LEU A 379 5.51 4.32 -8.32
N THR A 380 5.45 4.56 -9.63
CA THR A 380 5.99 3.63 -10.64
C THR A 380 7.53 3.59 -10.63
N PRO A 381 8.24 4.76 -10.66
CA PRO A 381 9.69 4.76 -10.63
C PRO A 381 10.28 4.18 -9.34
N MET A 382 9.66 4.43 -8.20
CA MET A 382 10.10 3.93 -6.90
C MET A 382 10.13 2.39 -6.88
N THR A 383 9.03 1.75 -7.30
CA THR A 383 8.94 0.29 -7.33
C THR A 383 9.95 -0.33 -8.32
N ALA A 384 10.08 0.27 -9.50
CA ALA A 384 11.06 -0.18 -10.50
C ALA A 384 12.50 -0.04 -9.98
N THR A 385 12.81 1.07 -9.31
CA THR A 385 14.15 1.33 -8.73
C THR A 385 14.44 0.38 -7.58
N ALA A 386 13.47 0.09 -6.69
CA ALA A 386 13.66 -0.86 -5.61
C ALA A 386 14.11 -2.24 -6.13
N VAL A 387 13.43 -2.74 -7.16
CA VAL A 387 13.72 -4.04 -7.78
C VAL A 387 15.06 -4.05 -8.51
N SER A 388 15.38 -2.98 -9.24
CA SER A 388 16.62 -2.90 -10.04
C SER A 388 17.86 -2.53 -9.21
N SER A 389 17.70 -2.16 -7.95
CA SER A 389 18.82 -1.76 -7.06
C SER A 389 19.50 -2.91 -6.34
N VAL A 390 19.02 -4.14 -6.55
CA VAL A 390 19.51 -5.37 -5.91
C VAL A 390 19.80 -6.45 -6.95
N PRO A 391 20.62 -7.48 -6.62
CA PRO A 391 20.87 -8.60 -7.53
C PRO A 391 19.57 -9.30 -7.95
N PHE A 392 19.56 -9.86 -9.16
CA PHE A 392 18.36 -10.47 -9.78
C PHE A 392 17.70 -11.53 -8.89
N HIS A 393 18.49 -12.35 -8.19
CA HIS A 393 17.96 -13.39 -7.29
C HIS A 393 17.24 -12.83 -6.05
N GLN A 394 17.50 -11.57 -5.66
CA GLN A 394 16.82 -10.85 -4.57
C GLN A 394 15.70 -9.93 -5.04
N ALA A 395 15.47 -9.77 -6.34
CA ALA A 395 14.51 -8.83 -6.90
C ALA A 395 13.07 -9.05 -6.38
N GLY A 396 12.65 -10.31 -6.24
CA GLY A 396 11.35 -10.66 -5.66
C GLY A 396 11.21 -10.23 -4.20
N MET A 397 12.25 -10.45 -3.38
CA MET A 397 12.28 -10.01 -1.99
C MET A 397 12.29 -8.49 -1.86
N ALA A 398 13.05 -7.79 -2.71
CA ALA A 398 13.06 -6.33 -2.74
C ALA A 398 11.69 -5.74 -3.08
N ALA A 399 10.97 -6.33 -4.04
CA ALA A 399 9.60 -5.93 -4.36
C ALA A 399 8.65 -6.14 -3.18
N ALA A 400 8.73 -7.30 -2.53
CA ALA A 400 7.91 -7.63 -1.36
C ALA A 400 8.22 -6.70 -0.18
N ALA A 401 9.50 -6.45 0.10
CA ALA A 401 9.94 -5.55 1.15
C ALA A 401 9.48 -4.11 0.88
N ASN A 402 9.68 -3.59 -0.34
CA ASN A 402 9.19 -2.26 -0.71
C ASN A 402 7.67 -2.13 -0.51
N ASN A 403 6.90 -3.17 -0.85
CA ASN A 403 5.47 -3.20 -0.60
C ASN A 403 5.14 -3.25 0.90
N ALA A 404 5.89 -3.99 1.72
CA ALA A 404 5.73 -4.00 3.17
C ALA A 404 5.97 -2.60 3.79
N PHE A 405 7.00 -1.86 3.34
CA PHE A 405 7.23 -0.48 3.77
C PHE A 405 6.09 0.46 3.36
N ARG A 406 5.49 0.26 2.18
CA ARG A 406 4.28 0.99 1.77
C ARG A 406 3.12 0.73 2.72
N GLN A 407 2.88 -0.53 3.11
CA GLN A 407 1.80 -0.87 4.02
C GLN A 407 2.06 -0.39 5.44
N LEU A 408 3.31 -0.43 5.90
CA LEU A 408 3.70 0.17 7.18
C LEU A 408 3.41 1.68 7.18
N GLY A 409 3.79 2.39 6.11
CA GLY A 409 3.44 3.81 5.94
C GLY A 409 1.93 4.03 5.93
N ALA A 410 1.17 3.20 5.20
CA ALA A 410 -0.28 3.29 5.16
C ALA A 410 -0.96 3.08 6.53
N ALA A 411 -0.43 2.19 7.37
CA ALA A 411 -0.90 1.99 8.74
C ALA A 411 -0.58 3.20 9.66
N LEU A 412 0.63 3.76 9.50
CA LEU A 412 1.06 4.93 10.27
C LEU A 412 0.33 6.21 9.87
N GLY A 413 -0.16 6.32 8.62
CA GLY A 413 -0.80 7.53 8.10
C GLY A 413 -1.96 8.03 8.97
N PRO A 414 -3.07 7.31 9.08
CA PRO A 414 -4.19 7.69 9.93
C PRO A 414 -3.82 7.78 11.41
N ALA A 415 -2.89 6.94 11.90
CA ALA A 415 -2.43 6.96 13.28
C ALA A 415 -1.72 8.29 13.60
N VAL A 416 -0.71 8.66 12.82
CA VAL A 416 0.10 9.86 13.06
C VAL A 416 -0.71 11.13 12.76
N LEU A 417 -1.32 11.21 11.56
CA LEU A 417 -2.05 12.43 11.19
C LEU A 417 -3.35 12.57 11.98
N GLY A 418 -4.01 11.47 12.35
CA GLY A 418 -5.18 11.50 13.23
C GLY A 418 -4.84 11.98 14.63
N ALA A 419 -3.72 11.52 15.22
CA ALA A 419 -3.24 11.96 16.52
C ALA A 419 -2.87 13.46 16.50
N LEU A 420 -2.11 13.91 15.49
CA LEU A 420 -1.73 15.32 15.33
C LEU A 420 -2.95 16.22 15.14
N LEU A 421 -3.91 15.80 14.31
CA LEU A 421 -5.15 16.52 14.06
C LEU A 421 -5.94 16.68 15.37
N SER A 422 -6.15 15.58 16.09
CA SER A 422 -6.92 15.59 17.34
C SER A 422 -6.25 16.46 18.41
N ALA A 423 -4.97 16.25 18.67
CA ALA A 423 -4.22 17.01 19.69
C ALA A 423 -4.22 18.51 19.39
N ARG A 424 -3.91 18.91 18.13
CA ARG A 424 -3.87 20.32 17.75
C ARG A 424 -5.24 20.98 17.76
N ALA A 425 -6.27 20.26 17.32
CA ALA A 425 -7.63 20.79 17.31
C ALA A 425 -8.18 21.01 18.73
N VAL A 426 -7.90 20.10 19.67
CA VAL A 426 -8.28 20.25 21.09
C VAL A 426 -7.52 21.44 21.71
N ASP A 427 -6.21 21.56 21.50
CA ASP A 427 -5.38 22.67 21.97
C ASP A 427 -5.83 24.04 21.44
N ALA A 428 -6.25 24.11 20.17
CA ALA A 428 -6.69 25.36 19.54
C ALA A 428 -8.13 25.78 19.93
N LEU A 429 -8.96 24.85 20.38
CA LEU A 429 -10.40 25.04 20.61
C LEU A 429 -10.74 26.19 21.58
N PRO A 430 -10.09 26.32 22.76
CA PRO A 430 -10.41 27.41 23.72
C PRO A 430 -10.25 28.80 23.11
N ARG A 431 -9.22 28.99 22.29
CA ARG A 431 -8.95 30.26 21.60
C ARG A 431 -10.08 30.63 20.63
N HIS A 432 -10.57 29.67 19.84
CA HIS A 432 -11.65 29.89 18.89
C HIS A 432 -13.01 30.09 19.57
N LEU A 433 -13.27 29.39 20.69
CA LEU A 433 -14.47 29.62 21.52
C LEU A 433 -14.50 31.02 22.10
N THR A 434 -13.38 31.50 22.63
CA THR A 434 -13.24 32.87 23.15
C THR A 434 -13.41 33.91 22.05
N ALA A 435 -12.80 33.69 20.88
CA ALA A 435 -12.93 34.58 19.72
C ALA A 435 -14.39 34.63 19.19
N ALA A 436 -15.16 33.55 19.34
CA ALA A 436 -16.58 33.51 18.99
C ALA A 436 -17.49 34.27 20.00
N GLY A 437 -16.92 34.88 21.03
CA GLY A 437 -17.65 35.65 22.04
C GLY A 437 -18.50 34.81 22.99
N LEU A 438 -18.10 33.56 23.24
CA LEU A 438 -18.78 32.67 24.16
C LEU A 438 -18.40 32.98 25.63
N GLY A 439 -19.37 32.88 26.53
CA GLY A 439 -19.16 33.09 27.96
C GLY A 439 -18.19 32.08 28.55
N GLY A 440 -17.39 32.50 29.57
CA GLY A 440 -16.35 31.66 30.17
C GLY A 440 -16.84 30.32 30.73
N ALA A 441 -18.08 30.23 31.19
CA ALA A 441 -18.69 28.98 31.61
C ALA A 441 -18.90 28.00 30.46
N THR A 442 -19.38 28.47 29.30
CA THR A 442 -19.54 27.66 28.06
C THR A 442 -18.17 27.24 27.53
N VAL A 443 -17.19 28.16 27.47
CA VAL A 443 -15.82 27.84 27.06
C VAL A 443 -15.24 26.71 27.91
N ARG A 444 -15.25 26.84 29.24
CA ARG A 444 -14.72 25.81 30.13
C ARG A 444 -15.41 24.47 29.95
N ARG A 445 -16.76 24.46 29.94
CA ARG A 445 -17.54 23.23 29.77
C ARG A 445 -17.24 22.52 28.43
N VAL A 446 -17.09 23.27 27.33
CA VAL A 446 -16.76 22.73 26.01
C VAL A 446 -15.33 22.21 25.97
N THR A 447 -14.38 22.93 26.57
CA THR A 447 -12.98 22.51 26.65
C THR A 447 -12.82 21.25 27.48
N GLU A 448 -13.42 21.20 28.71
CA GLU A 448 -13.40 19.99 29.55
C GLU A 448 -13.98 18.77 28.82
N ALA A 449 -15.07 18.95 28.05
CA ALA A 449 -15.62 17.87 27.25
C ALA A 449 -14.68 17.43 26.11
N ALA A 450 -14.01 18.39 25.45
CA ALA A 450 -13.04 18.11 24.40
C ALA A 450 -11.79 17.39 24.94
N ASP A 451 -11.30 17.78 26.11
CA ASP A 451 -10.18 17.13 26.81
C ASP A 451 -10.53 15.70 27.21
N ALA A 452 -11.76 15.46 27.67
CA ALA A 452 -12.21 14.14 28.15
C ALA A 452 -12.52 13.13 27.01
N GLY A 453 -12.94 13.60 25.82
CA GLY A 453 -13.41 12.70 24.75
C GLY A 453 -13.21 13.21 23.33
N GLY A 454 -12.30 14.17 23.14
CA GLY A 454 -12.01 14.76 21.83
C GLY A 454 -13.14 15.67 21.32
N LEU A 455 -13.00 16.18 20.10
CA LEU A 455 -13.99 17.08 19.50
C LEU A 455 -15.38 16.46 19.37
N SER A 456 -15.50 15.14 19.26
CA SER A 456 -16.78 14.44 19.17
C SER A 456 -17.60 14.49 20.46
N ALA A 457 -16.96 14.59 21.63
CA ALA A 457 -17.64 14.73 22.90
C ALA A 457 -18.39 16.07 23.01
N VAL A 458 -17.88 17.11 22.38
CA VAL A 458 -18.53 18.43 22.33
C VAL A 458 -19.87 18.37 21.61
N GLY A 459 -19.98 17.55 20.55
CA GLY A 459 -21.24 17.36 19.81
C GLY A 459 -22.39 16.76 20.62
N ARG A 460 -22.10 16.17 21.80
CA ARG A 460 -23.07 15.59 22.74
C ARG A 460 -23.60 16.61 23.76
N LEU A 461 -22.96 17.78 23.83
CA LEU A 461 -23.37 18.82 24.78
C LEU A 461 -24.63 19.52 24.29
N ARG A 462 -25.57 19.75 25.21
CA ARG A 462 -26.74 20.61 24.97
C ARG A 462 -26.31 22.07 25.20
N LEU A 463 -26.04 22.78 24.09
CA LEU A 463 -25.48 24.13 24.13
C LEU A 463 -26.53 25.23 23.83
N GLY A 464 -27.78 24.85 23.49
CA GLY A 464 -28.87 25.79 23.24
C GLY A 464 -28.53 26.80 22.14
N ALA A 465 -28.68 28.09 22.43
CA ALA A 465 -28.42 29.18 21.48
C ALA A 465 -26.92 29.32 21.08
N ASP A 466 -26.00 28.79 21.86
CA ASP A 466 -24.55 28.86 21.58
C ASP A 466 -24.11 27.81 20.55
N THR A 467 -24.95 26.83 20.20
CA THR A 467 -24.59 25.73 19.28
C THR A 467 -23.95 26.19 17.97
N PRO A 468 -24.50 27.17 17.22
CA PRO A 468 -23.89 27.59 15.95
C PRO A 468 -22.48 28.19 16.12
N ARG A 469 -22.27 28.97 17.19
CA ARG A 469 -20.96 29.58 17.50
C ARG A 469 -19.93 28.52 17.90
N VAL A 470 -20.34 27.53 18.70
CA VAL A 470 -19.47 26.41 19.08
C VAL A 470 -19.12 25.55 17.89
N LEU A 471 -20.07 25.24 16.98
CA LEU A 471 -19.79 24.52 15.75
C LEU A 471 -18.81 25.27 14.84
N GLY A 472 -18.95 26.60 14.73
CA GLY A 472 -17.98 27.45 14.02
C GLY A 472 -16.58 27.37 14.62
N ALA A 473 -16.47 27.46 15.96
CA ALA A 473 -15.20 27.34 16.67
C ALA A 473 -14.57 25.95 16.51
N LEU A 474 -15.38 24.88 16.56
CA LEU A 474 -14.93 23.50 16.28
C LEU A 474 -14.37 23.36 14.85
N SER A 475 -15.05 23.94 13.86
CA SER A 475 -14.58 23.90 12.46
C SER A 475 -13.24 24.60 12.30
N GLN A 476 -13.04 25.77 12.95
CA GLN A 476 -11.77 26.48 12.93
C GLN A 476 -10.66 25.72 13.66
N ALA A 477 -10.95 25.14 14.83
CA ALA A 477 -10.00 24.31 15.55
C ALA A 477 -9.59 23.07 14.74
N PHE A 478 -10.54 22.44 14.03
CA PHE A 478 -10.25 21.33 13.13
C PHE A 478 -9.33 21.75 11.96
N ILE A 479 -9.57 22.94 11.38
CA ILE A 479 -8.72 23.49 10.30
C ILE A 479 -7.30 23.72 10.81
N ASP A 480 -7.10 24.24 12.02
CA ASP A 480 -5.76 24.37 12.63
C ASP A 480 -5.05 23.01 12.74
N GLY A 481 -5.80 21.97 13.15
CA GLY A 481 -5.29 20.59 13.18
C GLY A 481 -4.93 20.05 11.81
N LEU A 482 -5.79 20.29 10.81
CA LEU A 482 -5.55 19.88 9.43
C LEU A 482 -4.33 20.57 8.83
N GLN A 483 -4.16 21.87 9.08
CA GLN A 483 -2.98 22.64 8.63
C GLN A 483 -1.69 22.03 9.19
N LEU A 484 -1.65 21.69 10.48
CA LEU A 484 -0.49 21.02 11.08
C LEU A 484 -0.21 19.68 10.40
N CYS A 485 -1.24 18.86 10.14
CA CYS A 485 -1.09 17.59 9.42
C CYS A 485 -0.49 17.78 8.03
N LEU A 486 -0.96 18.77 7.27
CA LEU A 486 -0.48 19.06 5.93
C LEU A 486 0.97 19.56 5.95
N ILE A 487 1.34 20.40 6.93
CA ILE A 487 2.73 20.88 7.11
C ILE A 487 3.64 19.70 7.44
N VAL A 488 3.27 18.85 8.39
CA VAL A 488 4.07 17.67 8.77
C VAL A 488 4.22 16.71 7.60
N ALA A 489 3.14 16.42 6.87
CA ALA A 489 3.19 15.59 5.67
C ALA A 489 4.11 16.20 4.59
N ALA A 490 4.04 17.51 4.38
CA ALA A 490 4.91 18.22 3.43
C ALA A 490 6.38 18.15 3.84
N VAL A 491 6.70 18.38 5.12
CA VAL A 491 8.08 18.29 5.66
C VAL A 491 8.63 16.87 5.49
N LEU A 492 7.86 15.84 5.86
CA LEU A 492 8.27 14.45 5.66
C LEU A 492 8.50 14.12 4.18
N THR A 493 7.63 14.64 3.29
CA THR A 493 7.77 14.47 1.83
C THR A 493 9.01 15.18 1.30
N LEU A 494 9.35 16.38 1.80
CA LEU A 494 10.59 17.09 1.47
C LEU A 494 11.83 16.33 1.96
N LEU A 495 11.81 15.81 3.18
CA LEU A 495 12.88 14.96 3.69
C LEU A 495 13.06 13.71 2.82
N ALA A 496 11.97 13.07 2.40
CA ALA A 496 12.01 11.96 1.46
C ALA A 496 12.59 12.36 0.10
N ALA A 497 12.32 13.58 -0.39
CA ALA A 497 12.91 14.11 -1.62
C ALA A 497 14.43 14.29 -1.47
N VAL A 498 14.90 14.81 -0.35
CA VAL A 498 16.34 14.94 -0.04
C VAL A 498 17.00 13.55 0.02
N VAL A 499 16.40 12.60 0.75
CA VAL A 499 16.87 11.21 0.81
C VAL A 499 16.96 10.60 -0.59
N GLY A 500 15.94 10.80 -1.42
CA GLY A 500 15.93 10.34 -2.80
C GLY A 500 17.05 10.97 -3.63
N PHE A 501 17.24 12.27 -3.53
CA PHE A 501 18.27 12.98 -4.28
C PHE A 501 19.69 12.54 -3.88
N VAL A 502 19.93 12.28 -2.59
CA VAL A 502 21.25 11.91 -2.05
C VAL A 502 21.56 10.43 -2.29
N LEU A 503 20.62 9.53 -1.99
CA LEU A 503 20.87 8.08 -1.95
C LEU A 503 20.54 7.35 -3.25
N LEU A 504 19.66 7.88 -4.12
CA LEU A 504 19.39 7.25 -5.40
C LEU A 504 20.58 7.43 -6.33
N ARG A 505 21.17 6.32 -6.70
CA ARG A 505 22.25 6.27 -7.69
C ARG A 505 21.66 5.95 -9.07
N ARG A 506 22.36 6.34 -10.15
CA ARG A 506 22.00 5.86 -11.49
C ARG A 506 22.08 4.33 -11.47
N PRO A 507 21.10 3.61 -12.05
CA PRO A 507 21.22 2.18 -12.23
C PRO A 507 22.54 1.93 -12.94
N GLN A 508 23.46 1.18 -12.32
CA GLN A 508 24.55 0.58 -13.06
C GLN A 508 23.88 -0.36 -14.06
N GLN A 509 23.93 -0.01 -15.36
CA GLN A 509 23.69 -0.99 -16.39
C GLN A 509 24.66 -2.13 -16.07
N GLN A 510 24.12 -3.22 -15.50
CA GLN A 510 24.83 -4.48 -15.54
C GLN A 510 25.08 -4.72 -17.03
N SER A 511 26.31 -4.48 -17.45
CA SER A 511 26.79 -4.93 -18.74
C SER A 511 26.45 -6.42 -18.78
N VAL A 512 25.43 -6.75 -19.56
CA VAL A 512 25.28 -8.09 -20.09
C VAL A 512 26.56 -8.26 -20.88
N LEU A 513 27.57 -8.85 -20.24
CA LEU A 513 28.71 -9.35 -20.97
C LEU A 513 28.10 -10.21 -22.06
N PRO A 514 28.29 -9.87 -23.34
CA PRO A 514 27.92 -10.78 -24.38
C PRO A 514 28.70 -12.06 -24.07
N ALA A 515 28.04 -13.18 -24.06
CA ALA A 515 28.66 -14.49 -24.04
C ALA A 515 29.44 -14.65 -25.37
N THR A 516 30.57 -13.96 -25.46
CA THR A 516 31.56 -14.12 -26.49
C THR A 516 32.68 -14.97 -25.90
N GLY A 517 32.38 -16.23 -25.70
CA GLY A 517 33.39 -17.27 -25.76
C GLY A 517 33.17 -17.99 -27.09
N PRO A 518 34.14 -18.04 -27.99
CA PRO A 518 34.07 -18.95 -29.10
C PRO A 518 33.94 -20.35 -28.53
N ALA A 519 33.00 -21.13 -29.09
CA ALA A 519 32.88 -22.55 -28.80
C ALA A 519 34.28 -23.18 -28.96
N ALA A 520 34.94 -23.44 -27.83
CA ALA A 520 36.09 -24.30 -27.81
C ALA A 520 35.58 -25.64 -28.33
N SER A 521 35.97 -25.96 -29.54
CA SER A 521 35.82 -27.29 -30.11
C SER A 521 36.42 -28.27 -29.11
N VAL A 522 35.56 -29.04 -28.49
CA VAL A 522 35.95 -30.18 -27.68
C VAL A 522 36.62 -31.16 -28.67
N GLN A 523 37.94 -31.09 -28.75
CA GLN A 523 38.73 -32.19 -29.31
C GLN A 523 38.55 -33.36 -28.33
N GLY A 524 37.81 -34.38 -28.78
CA GLY A 524 37.76 -35.67 -28.11
C GLY A 524 39.12 -36.28 -27.95
N PRO A 525 39.35 -37.16 -26.98
CA PRO A 525 40.63 -37.76 -26.72
C PRO A 525 41.07 -38.63 -27.93
N ARG A 526 42.28 -38.35 -28.47
CA ARG A 526 42.95 -39.20 -29.45
C ARG A 526 43.22 -40.57 -28.82
N THR A 527 42.66 -41.62 -29.40
CA THR A 527 43.11 -43.00 -29.22
C THR A 527 44.39 -43.27 -30.01
N PRO A 528 45.40 -43.92 -29.46
CA PRO A 528 46.64 -44.24 -30.15
C PRO A 528 46.50 -45.49 -31.07
N ASP A 529 47.15 -45.40 -32.21
CA ASP A 529 47.69 -46.46 -33.08
C ASP A 529 46.90 -47.72 -33.41
N GLN A 530 46.51 -47.80 -34.68
CA GLN A 530 46.60 -49.06 -35.45
C GLN A 530 47.16 -48.86 -36.85
N PRO A 531 47.95 -49.82 -37.38
CA PRO A 531 48.87 -49.60 -38.50
C PRO A 531 48.24 -49.75 -39.89
N THR A 532 48.86 -49.06 -40.82
CA THR A 532 48.68 -49.07 -42.27
C THR A 532 48.68 -50.49 -42.88
N ALA A 533 47.70 -50.78 -43.71
CA ALA A 533 47.79 -51.80 -44.74
C ALA A 533 47.45 -51.21 -46.11
N ASP A 534 48.48 -51.17 -46.94
CA ASP A 534 48.47 -50.94 -48.37
C ASP A 534 47.54 -51.93 -49.09
N VAL A 535 46.67 -51.48 -49.98
CA VAL A 535 46.29 -52.23 -51.19
C VAL A 535 45.98 -51.24 -52.34
N ARG A 536 46.75 -51.45 -53.38
CA ARG A 536 46.75 -50.78 -54.70
C ARG A 536 45.51 -51.08 -55.54
N THR A 537 45.24 -50.12 -56.43
CA THR A 537 44.77 -50.20 -57.81
C THR A 537 43.41 -50.86 -58.08
N THR A 538 42.59 -50.19 -58.82
CA THR A 538 42.56 -50.12 -60.31
C THR A 538 41.44 -49.21 -60.81
N ALA A 539 41.75 -48.72 -61.98
CA ALA A 539 41.05 -47.72 -62.77
C ALA A 539 39.71 -48.17 -63.38
N GLY A 540 38.94 -47.14 -63.74
CA GLY A 540 38.25 -47.02 -64.99
C GLY A 540 36.73 -47.20 -65.00
N PRO A 541 36.09 -46.82 -66.13
CA PRO A 541 35.45 -45.52 -66.16
C PRO A 541 33.97 -45.57 -66.69
N GLN A 542 33.32 -44.39 -66.71
CA GLN A 542 32.19 -44.01 -67.56
C GLN A 542 30.81 -44.72 -67.39
N ALA A 543 29.74 -43.95 -67.16
CA ALA A 543 28.89 -43.46 -68.28
C ALA A 543 27.58 -42.86 -67.78
N THR A 544 27.30 -41.66 -68.23
CA THR A 544 26.03 -41.17 -68.80
C THR A 544 24.77 -41.10 -67.94
N ALA A 545 24.33 -39.86 -67.86
CA ALA A 545 22.93 -39.43 -67.75
C ALA A 545 22.05 -40.04 -68.87
N PRO A 546 20.76 -39.84 -69.04
CA PRO A 546 19.84 -38.86 -68.41
C PRO A 546 18.40 -39.38 -68.13
N ARG A 547 17.67 -38.73 -67.37
CA ARG A 547 16.34 -38.10 -67.65
C ARG A 547 15.71 -37.58 -66.34
#